data_14b1bb1961ff75f8297e34027c3e90ec
#
_entry.id   14b1bb1961ff75f8297e34027c3e90ec
#
_cell.length_a   1.000
_cell.length_b   1.000
_cell.length_c   1.000
_cell.angle_alpha   90.00
_cell.angle_beta   90.00
_cell.angle_gamma   90.00
#
_symmetry.space_group_name_H-M   'P 1'
#
loop_
_entity.id
_entity.type
_entity.pdbx_description
1 polymer ?
#
loop_
_entity_poly.entity_id
_entity_poly.type
_entity_poly.pdbx_seq_one_letter_code
_entity_poly.pdbx_strand_id
1 'polypeptide(L)'
;LCDRRQRQMCIRDRAKDGVYSANSLKGLPDEYKNKYFEKMGDKYYKISDEIKKCVEFKKSNLLKDSYPQSCHLIVCRNVLIYFTEDAKLEIYKKFNDSLVKGGCLFVGNTEQIINYKDLGYESSELFFYRKK
;
A
#
# COMPACT_ATOMS: atom_id res chain seq x y z
N LEU A 1 -9.66 -11.34 21.60
CA LEU A 1 -10.21 -11.01 20.27
C LEU A 1 -10.34 -9.51 20.18
N CYS A 2 -9.33 -8.85 19.55
CA CYS A 2 -9.47 -7.43 19.25
C CYS A 2 -10.60 -7.23 18.25
N ASP A 3 -11.54 -6.34 18.58
CA ASP A 3 -12.52 -5.82 17.64
C ASP A 3 -11.82 -5.29 16.38
N ARG A 4 -12.52 -5.28 15.24
CA ARG A 4 -11.98 -4.82 13.95
C ARG A 4 -11.35 -3.42 14.03
N ARG A 5 -11.95 -2.51 14.82
CA ARG A 5 -11.39 -1.17 15.08
C ARG A 5 -10.11 -1.22 15.90
N GLN A 6 -10.07 -2.03 16.95
CA GLN A 6 -8.87 -2.22 17.77
C GLN A 6 -7.74 -2.85 16.97
N ARG A 7 -8.04 -3.83 16.09
CA ARG A 7 -7.04 -4.46 15.22
C ARG A 7 -6.41 -3.44 14.25
N GLN A 8 -7.20 -2.56 13.65
CA GLN A 8 -6.69 -1.50 12.78
C GLN A 8 -5.83 -0.48 13.55
N MET A 9 -6.21 -0.12 14.76
CA MET A 9 -5.41 0.74 15.63
C MET A 9 -4.08 0.07 16.01
N CYS A 10 -4.10 -1.19 16.40
CA CYS A 10 -2.89 -1.95 16.74
C CYS A 10 -1.92 -2.07 15.55
N ILE A 11 -2.42 -2.28 14.34
CA ILE A 11 -1.58 -2.37 13.12
C ILE A 11 -0.94 -1.01 12.84
N ARG A 12 -1.72 0.07 12.89
CA ARG A 12 -1.23 1.43 12.65
C ARG A 12 -0.19 1.85 13.70
N ASP A 13 -0.44 1.57 14.96
CA ASP A 13 0.47 1.91 16.05
C ASP A 13 1.77 1.13 15.92
N ARG A 14 1.71 -0.15 15.60
CA ARG A 14 2.89 -0.97 15.31
C ARG A 14 3.70 -0.44 14.12
N ALA A 15 3.02 -0.01 13.06
CA ALA A 15 3.69 0.60 11.91
C ALA A 15 4.35 1.93 12.27
N LYS A 16 3.72 2.75 13.12
CA LYS A 16 4.31 4.00 13.63
C LYS A 16 5.51 3.75 14.52
N ASP A 17 5.47 2.73 15.36
CA ASP A 17 6.60 2.34 16.22
C ASP A 17 7.78 1.84 15.39
N GLY A 18 7.49 1.20 14.26
CA GLY A 18 8.50 0.70 13.32
C GLY A 18 9.34 -0.46 13.86
N VAL A 19 8.80 -1.22 14.82
CA VAL A 19 9.44 -2.40 15.40
C VAL A 19 8.81 -3.66 14.80
N TYR A 20 9.66 -4.52 14.24
CA TYR A 20 9.25 -5.74 13.54
C TYR A 20 9.99 -6.96 14.07
N SER A 21 9.33 -8.11 14.06
CA SER A 21 9.99 -9.37 14.39
C SER A 21 10.95 -9.80 13.27
N ALA A 22 11.97 -10.56 13.62
CA ALA A 22 12.90 -11.15 12.66
C ALA A 22 12.16 -11.98 11.59
N ASN A 23 11.06 -12.62 11.97
CA ASN A 23 10.23 -13.43 11.07
C ASN A 23 9.56 -12.56 10.00
N SER A 24 9.12 -11.34 10.34
CA SER A 24 8.51 -10.39 9.40
C SER A 24 9.49 -9.89 8.34
N LEU A 25 10.79 -9.96 8.60
CA LEU A 25 11.85 -9.49 7.71
C LEU A 25 12.52 -10.60 6.90
N LYS A 26 12.03 -11.83 6.96
CA LYS A 26 12.64 -12.99 6.25
C LYS A 26 12.75 -12.81 4.74
N GLY A 27 11.80 -12.10 4.13
CA GLY A 27 11.79 -11.84 2.69
C GLY A 27 12.62 -10.63 2.26
N LEU A 28 13.17 -9.88 3.23
CA LEU A 28 13.95 -8.68 2.93
C LEU A 28 15.42 -9.04 2.70
N PRO A 29 16.04 -8.60 1.59
CA PRO A 29 17.48 -8.79 1.38
C PRO A 29 18.32 -8.21 2.52
N ASP A 30 19.41 -8.92 2.88
CA ASP A 30 20.27 -8.54 4.01
C ASP A 30 20.87 -7.14 3.86
N GLU A 31 21.13 -6.69 2.64
CA GLU A 31 21.60 -5.34 2.35
C GLU A 31 20.65 -4.27 2.89
N TYR A 32 19.36 -4.38 2.59
CA TYR A 32 18.35 -3.44 3.10
C TYR A 32 18.10 -3.60 4.60
N LYS A 33 18.13 -4.82 5.09
CA LYS A 33 17.98 -5.11 6.50
C LYS A 33 19.09 -4.47 7.33
N ASN A 34 20.33 -4.60 6.91
CA ASN A 34 21.49 -4.02 7.58
C ASN A 34 21.55 -2.48 7.46
N LYS A 35 21.09 -1.95 6.32
CA LYS A 35 21.12 -0.51 6.05
C LYS A 35 20.02 0.27 6.79
N TYR A 36 18.83 -0.27 6.86
CA TYR A 36 17.64 0.46 7.31
C TYR A 36 17.04 -0.02 8.63
N PHE A 37 17.56 -1.10 9.19
CA PHE A 37 17.06 -1.65 10.44
C PHE A 37 18.17 -1.79 11.47
N GLU A 38 17.84 -1.46 12.70
CA GLU A 38 18.68 -1.68 13.87
C GLU A 38 18.17 -2.89 14.65
N LYS A 39 19.07 -3.80 15.02
CA LYS A 39 18.72 -4.98 15.79
C LYS A 39 18.40 -4.60 17.23
N MET A 40 17.21 -4.96 17.70
CA MET A 40 16.77 -4.78 19.08
C MET A 40 16.65 -6.14 19.77
N GLY A 41 17.69 -6.55 20.51
CA GLY A 41 17.74 -7.88 21.11
C GLY A 41 17.83 -8.98 20.04
N ASP A 42 17.41 -10.21 20.38
CA ASP A 42 17.57 -11.37 19.50
C ASP A 42 16.42 -11.57 18.49
N LYS A 43 15.26 -10.94 18.74
CA LYS A 43 14.03 -11.25 18.01
C LYS A 43 13.40 -10.08 17.25
N TYR A 44 13.84 -8.85 17.50
CA TYR A 44 13.21 -7.65 16.95
C TYR A 44 14.19 -6.75 16.23
N TYR A 45 13.65 -6.01 15.26
CA TYR A 45 14.35 -5.00 14.47
C TYR A 45 13.54 -3.72 14.44
N LYS A 46 14.19 -2.58 14.58
CA LYS A 46 13.58 -1.27 14.45
C LYS A 46 14.02 -0.62 13.15
N ILE A 47 13.07 -0.11 12.37
CA ILE A 47 13.37 0.66 11.17
C ILE A 47 13.99 2.01 11.55
N SER A 48 14.92 2.51 10.73
CA SER A 48 15.59 3.79 10.98
C SER A 48 14.61 4.96 11.01
N ASP A 49 14.88 5.97 11.83
CA ASP A 49 14.07 7.18 11.92
C ASP A 49 14.07 7.97 10.60
N GLU A 50 15.15 7.88 9.81
CA GLU A 50 15.24 8.47 8.47
C GLU A 50 14.12 7.97 7.55
N ILE A 51 13.87 6.66 7.54
CA ILE A 51 12.76 6.07 6.76
C ILE A 51 11.41 6.44 7.38
N LYS A 52 11.29 6.42 8.70
CA LYS A 52 10.03 6.78 9.39
C LYS A 52 9.56 8.19 9.05
N LYS A 53 10.47 9.15 8.91
CA LYS A 53 10.16 10.54 8.51
C LYS A 53 9.58 10.67 7.10
N CYS A 54 9.85 9.70 6.23
CA CYS A 54 9.33 9.68 4.86
C CYS A 54 7.92 9.11 4.75
N VAL A 55 7.34 8.59 5.83
CA VAL A 55 6.05 7.87 5.83
C VAL A 55 5.02 8.62 6.65
N GLU A 56 3.85 8.82 6.06
CA GLU A 56 2.68 9.38 6.73
C GLU A 56 1.58 8.31 6.82
N PHE A 57 1.04 8.10 8.04
CA PHE A 57 -0.06 7.16 8.28
C PHE A 57 -1.37 7.91 8.43
N LYS A 58 -2.30 7.67 7.51
CA LYS A 58 -3.65 8.25 7.53
C LYS A 58 -4.72 7.16 7.56
N LYS A 59 -5.79 7.43 8.28
CA LYS A 59 -7.05 6.70 8.12
C LYS A 59 -7.82 7.34 6.97
N SER A 60 -8.26 6.55 5.99
CA SER A 60 -9.01 7.03 4.84
C SER A 60 -10.17 6.10 4.50
N ASN A 61 -11.26 6.69 4.05
CA ASN A 61 -12.37 5.97 3.43
C ASN A 61 -12.24 6.10 1.91
N LEU A 62 -11.99 4.99 1.23
CA LEU A 62 -11.72 4.98 -0.21
C LEU A 62 -12.86 5.51 -1.07
N LEU A 63 -14.10 5.43 -0.58
CA LEU A 63 -15.26 5.94 -1.33
C LEU A 63 -15.55 7.43 -1.06
N LYS A 64 -15.28 7.90 0.17
CA LYS A 64 -15.70 9.22 0.62
C LYS A 64 -14.60 10.28 0.62
N ASP A 65 -13.38 9.86 0.98
CA ASP A 65 -12.28 10.80 1.18
C ASP A 65 -11.56 11.14 -0.14
N SER A 66 -10.94 12.31 -0.16
CA SER A 66 -10.03 12.69 -1.23
C SER A 66 -8.72 11.93 -1.13
N TYR A 67 -8.11 11.66 -2.28
CA TYR A 67 -6.83 10.95 -2.35
C TYR A 67 -5.66 11.92 -2.47
N PRO A 68 -4.46 11.53 -2.00
CA PRO A 68 -3.24 12.26 -2.30
C PRO A 68 -3.08 12.43 -3.82
N GLN A 69 -2.57 13.57 -4.24
CA GLN A 69 -2.33 13.85 -5.65
C GLN A 69 -0.87 13.64 -6.03
N SER A 70 -0.62 13.54 -7.33
CA SER A 70 0.73 13.39 -7.89
C SER A 70 1.46 12.12 -7.42
N CYS A 71 0.72 11.03 -7.26
CA CYS A 71 1.30 9.74 -6.91
C CYS A 71 2.01 9.10 -8.11
N HIS A 72 3.22 8.61 -7.90
CA HIS A 72 3.98 7.85 -8.91
C HIS A 72 3.68 6.36 -8.86
N LEU A 73 3.36 5.85 -7.69
CA LEU A 73 2.95 4.47 -7.45
C LEU A 73 1.81 4.41 -6.45
N ILE A 74 0.77 3.68 -6.78
CA ILE A 74 -0.29 3.31 -5.86
C ILE A 74 -0.29 1.78 -5.71
N VAL A 75 -0.28 1.30 -4.48
CA VAL A 75 -0.37 -0.13 -4.16
C VAL A 75 -1.67 -0.37 -3.41
N CYS A 76 -2.56 -1.17 -4.00
CA CYS A 76 -3.84 -1.52 -3.38
C CYS A 76 -4.03 -3.04 -3.47
N ARG A 77 -3.69 -3.75 -2.41
CA ARG A 77 -3.74 -5.21 -2.34
C ARG A 77 -4.74 -5.68 -1.29
N ASN A 78 -5.53 -6.68 -1.64
CA ASN A 78 -6.47 -7.37 -0.72
C ASN A 78 -7.47 -6.44 -0.02
N VAL A 79 -7.79 -5.30 -0.62
CA VAL A 79 -8.73 -4.31 -0.07
C VAL A 79 -10.04 -4.30 -0.86
N LEU A 80 -9.95 -4.29 -2.19
CA LEU A 80 -11.10 -4.10 -3.08
C LEU A 80 -11.99 -5.35 -3.19
N ILE A 81 -11.52 -6.49 -2.74
CA ILE A 81 -12.30 -7.74 -2.68
C ILE A 81 -13.59 -7.61 -1.84
N TYR A 82 -13.66 -6.62 -0.95
CA TYR A 82 -14.82 -6.34 -0.10
C TYR A 82 -15.80 -5.33 -0.70
N PHE A 83 -15.51 -4.78 -1.87
CA PHE A 83 -16.34 -3.76 -2.53
C PHE A 83 -17.17 -4.35 -3.65
N THR A 84 -18.31 -3.70 -3.96
CA THR A 84 -19.10 -4.00 -5.15
C THR A 84 -18.34 -3.62 -6.41
N GLU A 85 -18.75 -4.15 -7.58
CA GLU A 85 -18.11 -3.82 -8.85
C GLU A 85 -18.21 -2.32 -9.16
N ASP A 86 -19.36 -1.70 -8.91
CA ASP A 86 -19.54 -0.25 -9.10
C ASP A 86 -18.60 0.58 -8.22
N ALA A 87 -18.46 0.19 -6.95
CA ALA A 87 -17.55 0.83 -6.01
C ALA A 87 -16.08 0.66 -6.45
N LYS A 88 -15.70 -0.50 -6.94
CA LYS A 88 -14.35 -0.73 -7.49
C LYS A 88 -14.06 0.19 -8.67
N LEU A 89 -14.99 0.35 -9.60
CA LEU A 89 -14.83 1.23 -10.76
C LEU A 89 -14.62 2.68 -10.32
N GLU A 90 -15.38 3.16 -9.34
CA GLU A 90 -15.20 4.50 -8.77
C GLU A 90 -13.82 4.66 -8.14
N ILE A 91 -13.37 3.69 -7.35
CA ILE A 91 -12.05 3.70 -6.71
C ILE A 91 -10.93 3.69 -7.75
N TYR A 92 -11.03 2.87 -8.80
CA TYR A 92 -10.03 2.83 -9.88
C TYR A 92 -9.93 4.16 -10.64
N LYS A 93 -11.05 4.85 -10.87
CA LYS A 93 -11.06 6.21 -11.44
C LYS A 93 -10.35 7.20 -10.52
N LYS A 94 -10.65 7.17 -9.22
CA LYS A 94 -9.99 8.03 -8.23
C LYS A 94 -8.48 7.76 -8.15
N PHE A 95 -8.05 6.50 -8.28
CA PHE A 95 -6.63 6.16 -8.36
C PHE A 95 -5.98 6.73 -9.63
N ASN A 96 -6.66 6.65 -10.76
CA ASN A 96 -6.17 7.24 -12.01
C ASN A 96 -5.98 8.75 -11.87
N ASP A 97 -6.97 9.46 -11.30
CA ASP A 97 -6.88 10.90 -11.07
C ASP A 97 -5.72 11.28 -10.15
N SER A 98 -5.45 10.44 -9.15
CA SER A 98 -4.34 10.65 -8.20
C SER A 98 -2.96 10.38 -8.78
N LEU A 99 -2.84 9.54 -9.80
CA LEU A 99 -1.58 9.21 -10.44
C LEU A 99 -1.10 10.33 -11.36
N VAL A 100 0.21 10.55 -11.37
CA VAL A 100 0.86 11.32 -12.44
C VAL A 100 0.78 10.57 -13.77
N LYS A 101 0.92 11.26 -14.89
CA LYS A 101 1.04 10.62 -16.20
C LYS A 101 2.22 9.63 -16.20
N GLY A 102 1.99 8.40 -16.62
CA GLY A 102 2.97 7.32 -16.55
C GLY A 102 3.12 6.67 -15.16
N GLY A 103 2.41 7.18 -14.15
CA GLY A 103 2.35 6.57 -12.81
C GLY A 103 1.67 5.20 -12.83
N CYS A 104 1.99 4.37 -11.87
CA CYS A 104 1.62 2.96 -11.86
C CYS A 104 0.67 2.61 -10.70
N LEU A 105 -0.35 1.81 -10.98
CA LEU A 105 -1.21 1.15 -10.00
C LEU A 105 -0.87 -0.35 -9.98
N PHE A 106 -0.56 -0.87 -8.79
CA PHE A 106 -0.36 -2.29 -8.53
C PHE A 106 -1.50 -2.82 -7.65
N VAL A 107 -2.26 -3.78 -8.17
CA VAL A 107 -3.41 -4.37 -7.45
C VAL A 107 -3.11 -5.75 -6.85
N GLY A 108 -1.94 -6.30 -7.11
CA GLY A 108 -1.55 -7.64 -6.64
C GLY A 108 -2.07 -8.74 -7.56
N ASN A 109 -1.84 -9.97 -7.16
CA ASN A 109 -2.08 -11.16 -7.99
C ASN A 109 -3.48 -11.78 -7.85
N THR A 110 -4.36 -11.19 -7.05
CA THR A 110 -5.73 -11.67 -6.82
C THR A 110 -6.80 -10.87 -7.54
N GLU A 111 -6.45 -9.73 -8.11
CA GLU A 111 -7.39 -8.82 -8.76
C GLU A 111 -6.89 -8.41 -10.15
N GLN A 112 -7.81 -8.37 -11.11
CA GLN A 112 -7.57 -7.82 -12.44
C GLN A 112 -8.59 -6.73 -12.74
N ILE A 113 -8.14 -5.65 -13.36
CA ILE A 113 -9.02 -4.59 -13.83
C ILE A 113 -9.45 -4.94 -15.26
N ILE A 114 -10.67 -5.42 -15.45
CA ILE A 114 -11.15 -5.91 -16.75
C ILE A 114 -11.23 -4.77 -17.77
N ASN A 115 -11.78 -3.62 -17.36
CA ASN A 115 -12.00 -2.46 -18.25
C ASN A 115 -10.94 -1.38 -18.06
N TYR A 116 -9.68 -1.76 -17.86
CA TYR A 116 -8.61 -0.81 -17.55
C TYR A 116 -8.40 0.26 -18.62
N LYS A 117 -8.63 -0.06 -19.89
CA LYS A 117 -8.49 0.88 -21.01
C LYS A 117 -9.50 2.03 -20.92
N ASP A 118 -10.75 1.73 -20.57
CA ASP A 118 -11.82 2.70 -20.43
C ASP A 118 -11.63 3.61 -19.22
N LEU A 119 -10.85 3.14 -18.25
CA LEU A 119 -10.47 3.87 -17.03
C LEU A 119 -9.19 4.70 -17.21
N GLY A 120 -8.63 4.76 -18.41
CA GLY A 120 -7.43 5.55 -18.70
C GLY A 120 -6.11 4.87 -18.32
N TYR A 121 -6.12 3.55 -18.24
CA TYR A 121 -4.90 2.76 -17.99
C TYR A 121 -4.44 1.99 -19.23
N GLU A 122 -3.17 1.65 -19.22
CA GLU A 122 -2.57 0.61 -20.06
C GLU A 122 -1.98 -0.48 -19.16
N SER A 123 -2.03 -1.73 -19.58
CA SER A 123 -1.37 -2.81 -18.88
C SER A 123 0.12 -2.80 -19.23
N SER A 124 0.96 -2.62 -18.23
CA SER A 124 2.42 -2.66 -18.41
C SER A 124 2.97 -4.07 -18.18
N GLU A 125 2.50 -4.72 -17.12
CA GLU A 125 2.81 -6.09 -16.75
C GLU A 125 1.60 -6.71 -16.04
N LEU A 126 1.68 -7.99 -15.71
CA LEU A 126 0.62 -8.67 -14.98
C LEU A 126 0.32 -7.95 -13.65
N PHE A 127 -0.93 -7.53 -13.47
CA PHE A 127 -1.41 -6.77 -12.29
C PHE A 127 -0.84 -5.36 -12.11
N PHE A 128 -0.06 -4.86 -13.05
CA PHE A 128 0.44 -3.49 -13.09
C PHE A 128 -0.26 -2.69 -14.19
N TYR A 129 -0.82 -1.56 -13.81
CA TYR A 129 -1.57 -0.67 -14.70
C TYR A 129 -0.97 0.72 -14.67
N ARG A 130 -0.58 1.22 -15.83
CA ARG A 130 0.04 2.54 -15.97
C ARG A 130 -0.99 3.56 -16.45
N LYS A 131 -0.99 4.75 -15.86
CA LYS A 131 -1.80 5.87 -16.35
C LYS A 131 -1.27 6.36 -17.70
N LYS A 132 -2.17 6.50 -18.67
CA LYS A 132 -1.88 7.09 -19.98
C LYS A 132 -1.58 8.58 -19.93
#